data_cf3e718c7ca93be199886bfb97e29290
#
_entry.id   cf3e718c7ca93be199886bfb97e29290
#
_cell.length_a   1.000
_cell.length_b   1.000
_cell.length_c   1.000
_cell.angle_alpha   90.00
_cell.angle_beta   90.00
_cell.angle_gamma   90.00
#
_symmetry.space_group_name_H-M   'P 1'
#
loop_
_entity.id
_entity.type
_entity.pdbx_description
1 polymer ?
#
loop_
_entity_poly.entity_id
_entity_poly.type
_entity_poly.pdbx_seq_one_letter_code
_entity_poly.pdbx_strand_id
1 'polypeptide(L)'
;MRLRPPAQIPGYTPVKQLGSGSEADVYLYQQHFPTRQVAIKISKRTLDPQAAASFRTEANFMGQVSSHPYILSVFDSGVTADGRGYAVFEYAPGGNYKTFLEHDRLSADEMLTVGIDLASALFTAHRKGIVHRDIKPSNILINAQRMPLLADFGIAGSIYGGPGVGFTIAWAPPEVLSRSGGGNESSDIFSLAATLFALVMGKSPYEYAYADLLGDARGADRAKRLQQIVCDKPLPAFHCPEIPAPVGRVLRQALSYAPEDRYYSALEFARAMQRVQREVYGHAMRTTVEGVPDFPPDMRQRRESAVKPADLPRTRRSWGRPLAVTLAVIAALAAVMAVFVVAVAPHMDAASDTNRVQVHGSGSGGSVSPRNDSDPDAAVSSGSVPSVTGLAGTYSASGNTVTFTWTNPSPRDGDAYAWSPVGDAENSTDSQGTITESTSVEVDASGEVQTCIQVSLIRKNRQMSDTPAIACAIRP
;
A
#
# COMPACT_ATOMS: atom_id res chain seq x y z
N MET A 1 -16.06 -16.73 -31.96
CA MET A 1 -15.21 -15.53 -31.77
C MET A 1 -13.83 -15.87 -32.30
N ARG A 2 -13.31 -15.18 -33.35
CA ARG A 2 -11.96 -15.48 -33.87
C ARG A 2 -10.95 -14.98 -32.84
N LEU A 3 -10.11 -15.86 -32.29
CA LEU A 3 -8.99 -15.52 -31.41
C LEU A 3 -8.06 -14.55 -32.18
N ARG A 4 -7.82 -13.38 -31.61
CA ARG A 4 -6.87 -12.42 -32.16
C ARG A 4 -5.46 -12.98 -31.89
N PRO A 5 -4.57 -12.98 -32.91
CA PRO A 5 -3.21 -13.44 -32.66
C PRO A 5 -2.52 -12.54 -31.62
N PRO A 6 -1.66 -13.11 -30.76
CA PRO A 6 -0.92 -12.33 -29.78
C PRO A 6 -0.02 -11.30 -30.48
N ALA A 7 0.12 -10.11 -29.88
CA ALA A 7 0.98 -9.05 -30.42
C ALA A 7 2.45 -9.47 -30.39
N GLN A 8 3.20 -9.05 -31.41
CA GLN A 8 4.67 -9.15 -31.40
C GLN A 8 5.23 -8.04 -30.50
N ILE A 9 5.91 -8.43 -29.45
CA ILE A 9 6.54 -7.50 -28.49
C ILE A 9 8.04 -7.82 -28.44
N PRO A 10 8.94 -6.87 -28.75
CA PRO A 10 10.37 -7.12 -28.72
C PRO A 10 10.84 -7.67 -27.37
N GLY A 11 11.65 -8.72 -27.38
CA GLY A 11 12.16 -9.36 -26.16
C GLY A 11 11.20 -10.37 -25.50
N TYR A 12 10.02 -10.63 -26.12
CA TYR A 12 9.03 -11.56 -25.60
C TYR A 12 8.50 -12.49 -26.69
N THR A 13 8.35 -13.78 -26.37
CA THR A 13 7.72 -14.78 -27.25
C THR A 13 6.38 -15.21 -26.68
N PRO A 14 5.25 -15.10 -27.41
CA PRO A 14 3.94 -15.52 -26.92
C PRO A 14 3.89 -17.04 -26.74
N VAL A 15 3.27 -17.51 -25.64
CA VAL A 15 3.12 -18.93 -25.32
C VAL A 15 1.65 -19.36 -25.46
N LYS A 16 0.73 -18.72 -24.73
CA LYS A 16 -0.70 -19.04 -24.77
C LYS A 16 -1.54 -17.87 -24.26
N GLN A 17 -2.82 -17.86 -24.56
CA GLN A 17 -3.78 -16.93 -23.97
C GLN A 17 -4.15 -17.39 -22.56
N LEU A 18 -4.13 -16.48 -21.59
CA LEU A 18 -4.54 -16.70 -20.20
C LEU A 18 -5.98 -16.28 -19.96
N GLY A 19 -6.44 -15.21 -20.64
CA GLY A 19 -7.79 -14.69 -20.47
C GLY A 19 -8.14 -13.63 -21.52
N SER A 20 -9.44 -13.33 -21.63
CA SER A 20 -9.96 -12.27 -22.49
C SER A 20 -11.08 -11.53 -21.76
N GLY A 21 -10.89 -10.23 -21.53
CA GLY A 21 -11.88 -9.32 -20.95
C GLY A 21 -12.55 -8.43 -22.00
N SER A 22 -13.37 -7.49 -21.57
CA SER A 22 -14.01 -6.50 -22.43
C SER A 22 -13.02 -5.54 -23.10
N GLU A 23 -11.97 -5.14 -22.39
CA GLU A 23 -11.05 -4.07 -22.77
C GLU A 23 -9.66 -4.56 -23.17
N ALA A 24 -9.24 -5.72 -22.64
CA ALA A 24 -7.91 -6.27 -22.85
C ALA A 24 -7.94 -7.79 -22.96
N ASP A 25 -6.92 -8.31 -23.60
CA ASP A 25 -6.57 -9.74 -23.63
C ASP A 25 -5.28 -9.95 -22.82
N VAL A 26 -5.21 -11.06 -22.08
CA VAL A 26 -4.04 -11.44 -21.29
C VAL A 26 -3.42 -12.69 -21.86
N TYR A 27 -2.12 -12.66 -22.10
CA TYR A 27 -1.33 -13.77 -22.66
C TYR A 27 -0.15 -14.09 -21.77
N LEU A 28 0.23 -15.37 -21.72
CA LEU A 28 1.50 -15.83 -21.20
C LEU A 28 2.57 -15.62 -22.27
N TYR A 29 3.66 -14.97 -21.89
CA TYR A 29 4.85 -14.81 -22.74
C TYR A 29 6.09 -15.36 -22.03
N GLN A 30 7.05 -15.77 -22.82
CA GLN A 30 8.42 -16.03 -22.38
C GLN A 30 9.24 -14.77 -22.63
N GLN A 31 9.71 -14.11 -21.55
CA GLN A 31 10.71 -13.05 -21.63
C GLN A 31 12.07 -13.65 -21.95
N HIS A 32 12.85 -13.04 -22.87
CA HIS A 32 14.14 -13.58 -23.30
C HIS A 32 15.25 -13.26 -22.31
N PHE A 33 15.31 -12.02 -21.81
CA PHE A 33 16.31 -11.58 -20.86
C PHE A 33 15.74 -10.58 -19.84
N PRO A 34 15.81 -10.90 -18.51
CA PRO A 34 16.14 -12.22 -17.96
C PRO A 34 15.08 -13.26 -18.38
N THR A 35 15.51 -14.52 -18.51
CA THR A 35 14.61 -15.59 -18.98
C THR A 35 13.59 -15.95 -17.89
N ARG A 36 12.30 -15.61 -18.13
CA ARG A 36 11.19 -15.93 -17.23
C ARG A 36 9.85 -15.90 -17.96
N GLN A 37 8.84 -16.53 -17.35
CA GLN A 37 7.45 -16.39 -17.79
C GLN A 37 6.82 -15.12 -17.20
N VAL A 38 6.07 -14.41 -18.04
CA VAL A 38 5.37 -13.17 -17.66
C VAL A 38 3.95 -13.18 -18.21
N ALA A 39 3.02 -12.50 -17.55
CA ALA A 39 1.69 -12.24 -18.07
C ALA A 39 1.67 -10.86 -18.76
N ILE A 40 1.25 -10.79 -20.00
CA ILE A 40 1.14 -9.51 -20.71
C ILE A 40 -0.33 -9.22 -21.01
N LYS A 41 -0.83 -8.11 -20.44
CA LYS A 41 -2.17 -7.56 -20.68
C LYS A 41 -2.09 -6.57 -21.82
N ILE A 42 -2.84 -6.81 -22.91
CA ILE A 42 -2.78 -6.01 -24.13
C ILE A 42 -4.15 -5.42 -24.39
N SER A 43 -4.24 -4.10 -24.53
CA SER A 43 -5.48 -3.39 -24.87
C SER A 43 -6.06 -3.90 -26.18
N LYS A 44 -7.40 -3.99 -26.26
CA LYS A 44 -8.12 -4.30 -27.50
C LYS A 44 -8.24 -3.10 -28.43
N ARG A 45 -8.10 -1.89 -27.89
CA ARG A 45 -8.17 -0.63 -28.62
C ARG A 45 -6.78 -0.05 -28.82
N THR A 46 -6.60 0.67 -29.92
CA THR A 46 -5.42 1.53 -30.11
C THR A 46 -5.53 2.73 -29.18
N LEU A 47 -4.39 3.20 -28.69
CA LEU A 47 -4.31 4.37 -27.84
C LEU A 47 -4.19 5.63 -28.69
N ASP A 48 -5.10 6.57 -28.53
CA ASP A 48 -4.88 7.95 -28.96
C ASP A 48 -3.85 8.62 -28.02
N PRO A 49 -3.34 9.83 -28.35
CA PRO A 49 -2.30 10.48 -27.54
C PRO A 49 -2.71 10.72 -26.08
N GLN A 50 -3.97 11.01 -25.81
CA GLN A 50 -4.48 11.25 -24.47
C GLN A 50 -4.58 9.93 -23.68
N ALA A 51 -5.11 8.88 -24.29
CA ALA A 51 -5.16 7.54 -23.72
C ALA A 51 -3.75 6.98 -23.45
N ALA A 52 -2.77 7.27 -24.32
CA ALA A 52 -1.39 6.86 -24.13
C ALA A 52 -0.73 7.58 -22.94
N ALA A 53 -1.01 8.87 -22.75
CA ALA A 53 -0.52 9.62 -21.58
C ALA A 53 -1.12 9.08 -20.28
N SER A 54 -2.43 8.83 -20.25
CA SER A 54 -3.13 8.24 -19.11
C SER A 54 -2.62 6.84 -18.80
N PHE A 55 -2.40 6.00 -19.81
CA PHE A 55 -1.83 4.66 -19.65
C PHE A 55 -0.44 4.67 -19.01
N ARG A 56 0.44 5.63 -19.40
CA ARG A 56 1.76 5.80 -18.76
C ARG A 56 1.64 6.20 -17.30
N THR A 57 0.72 7.12 -16.99
CA THR A 57 0.46 7.55 -15.61
C THR A 57 0.01 6.37 -14.75
N GLU A 58 -0.90 5.54 -15.28
CA GLU A 58 -1.36 4.31 -14.62
C GLU A 58 -0.21 3.34 -14.35
N ALA A 59 0.60 3.04 -15.38
CA ALA A 59 1.75 2.17 -15.22
C ALA A 59 2.74 2.68 -14.15
N ASN A 60 2.95 4.00 -14.07
CA ASN A 60 3.78 4.62 -13.04
C ASN A 60 3.19 4.46 -11.63
N PHE A 61 1.87 4.62 -11.47
CA PHE A 61 1.21 4.38 -10.18
C PHE A 61 1.32 2.92 -9.75
N MET A 62 1.09 1.97 -10.67
CA MET A 62 1.28 0.55 -10.39
C MET A 62 2.72 0.24 -9.98
N GLY A 63 3.71 0.85 -10.62
CA GLY A 63 5.12 0.74 -10.26
C GLY A 63 5.41 1.14 -8.81
N GLN A 64 4.72 2.15 -8.28
CA GLN A 64 4.92 2.61 -6.90
C GLN A 64 4.46 1.61 -5.84
N VAL A 65 3.41 0.82 -6.10
CA VAL A 65 2.86 -0.16 -5.16
C VAL A 65 3.35 -1.58 -5.42
N SER A 66 4.00 -1.82 -6.54
CA SER A 66 4.44 -3.11 -7.06
C SER A 66 5.51 -3.81 -6.20
N SER A 67 6.13 -3.11 -5.25
CA SER A 67 7.09 -3.68 -4.29
C SER A 67 6.43 -4.44 -3.14
N HIS A 68 5.10 -4.29 -2.96
CA HIS A 68 4.40 -4.98 -1.89
C HIS A 68 4.18 -6.46 -2.24
N PRO A 69 4.48 -7.43 -1.34
CA PRO A 69 4.46 -8.87 -1.65
C PRO A 69 3.09 -9.43 -2.05
N TYR A 70 2.00 -8.74 -1.71
CA TYR A 70 0.63 -9.13 -2.02
C TYR A 70 -0.03 -8.23 -3.08
N ILE A 71 0.76 -7.46 -3.83
CA ILE A 71 0.31 -6.73 -5.01
C ILE A 71 0.99 -7.32 -6.24
N LEU A 72 0.23 -7.57 -7.31
CA LEU A 72 0.78 -8.11 -8.55
C LEU A 72 1.85 -7.17 -9.10
N SER A 73 3.07 -7.68 -9.25
CA SER A 73 4.21 -6.89 -9.71
C SER A 73 4.09 -6.52 -11.18
N VAL A 74 4.24 -5.22 -11.50
CA VAL A 74 4.42 -4.74 -12.87
C VAL A 74 5.92 -4.65 -13.19
N PHE A 75 6.33 -5.22 -14.33
CA PHE A 75 7.75 -5.26 -14.72
C PHE A 75 8.07 -4.28 -15.84
N ASP A 76 7.12 -4.02 -16.74
CA ASP A 76 7.31 -3.16 -17.90
C ASP A 76 5.98 -2.73 -18.49
N SER A 77 5.97 -1.70 -19.31
CA SER A 77 4.80 -1.26 -20.08
C SER A 77 5.23 -0.58 -21.37
N GLY A 78 4.38 -0.63 -22.40
CA GLY A 78 4.69 -0.02 -23.67
C GLY A 78 3.51 0.02 -24.62
N VAL A 79 3.84 0.35 -25.87
CA VAL A 79 2.87 0.38 -26.97
C VAL A 79 3.35 -0.55 -28.07
N THR A 80 2.46 -1.40 -28.56
CA THR A 80 2.73 -2.34 -29.67
C THR A 80 2.87 -1.59 -31.00
N ALA A 81 3.44 -2.23 -32.01
CA ALA A 81 3.60 -1.64 -33.35
C ALA A 81 2.25 -1.23 -34.01
N ASP A 82 1.15 -1.86 -33.61
CA ASP A 82 -0.21 -1.51 -34.05
C ASP A 82 -0.91 -0.51 -33.12
N GLY A 83 -0.17 0.17 -32.25
CA GLY A 83 -0.67 1.28 -31.41
C GLY A 83 -1.47 0.87 -30.16
N ARG A 84 -1.46 -0.39 -29.74
CA ARG A 84 -2.14 -0.86 -28.53
C ARG A 84 -1.22 -0.79 -27.32
N GLY A 85 -1.75 -0.36 -26.18
CA GLY A 85 -1.01 -0.40 -24.91
C GLY A 85 -0.84 -1.83 -24.42
N TYR A 86 0.33 -2.12 -23.81
CA TYR A 86 0.55 -3.37 -23.09
C TYR A 86 1.26 -3.13 -21.76
N ALA A 87 0.97 -3.96 -20.79
CA ALA A 87 1.68 -3.99 -19.51
C ALA A 87 2.12 -5.42 -19.19
N VAL A 88 3.34 -5.56 -18.69
CA VAL A 88 4.00 -6.83 -18.37
C VAL A 88 3.97 -7.03 -16.86
N PHE A 89 3.36 -8.12 -16.43
CA PHE A 89 3.16 -8.47 -15.04
C PHE A 89 3.86 -9.77 -14.65
N GLU A 90 4.06 -9.95 -13.36
CA GLU A 90 4.34 -11.24 -12.78
C GLU A 90 3.32 -12.29 -13.24
N TYR A 91 3.80 -13.49 -13.59
CA TYR A 91 2.91 -14.59 -13.91
C TYR A 91 2.48 -15.34 -12.65
N ALA A 92 1.19 -15.42 -12.40
CA ALA A 92 0.57 -16.13 -11.29
C ALA A 92 0.02 -17.48 -11.79
N PRO A 93 0.75 -18.60 -11.64
CA PRO A 93 0.36 -19.90 -12.20
C PRO A 93 -0.83 -20.56 -11.52
N GLY A 94 -1.16 -20.16 -10.29
CA GLY A 94 -2.31 -20.66 -9.53
C GLY A 94 -3.67 -20.13 -10.02
N GLY A 95 -3.70 -19.26 -11.05
CA GLY A 95 -4.93 -18.66 -11.54
C GLY A 95 -5.46 -17.57 -10.60
N ASN A 96 -6.78 -17.50 -10.42
CA ASN A 96 -7.43 -16.53 -9.55
C ASN A 96 -8.46 -17.20 -8.62
N TYR A 97 -8.89 -16.47 -7.59
CA TYR A 97 -9.85 -17.02 -6.62
C TYR A 97 -11.26 -17.26 -7.20
N LYS A 98 -11.62 -16.66 -8.34
CA LYS A 98 -12.88 -17.02 -9.01
C LYS A 98 -12.83 -18.44 -9.54
N THR A 99 -11.74 -18.83 -10.23
CA THR A 99 -11.54 -20.20 -10.71
C THR A 99 -11.33 -21.18 -9.55
N PHE A 100 -10.66 -20.75 -8.47
CA PHE A 100 -10.54 -21.54 -7.25
C PHE A 100 -11.92 -21.88 -6.69
N LEU A 101 -12.85 -20.91 -6.61
CA LEU A 101 -14.20 -21.08 -6.11
C LEU A 101 -15.11 -22.01 -6.96
N GLU A 102 -14.71 -22.38 -8.17
CA GLU A 102 -15.42 -23.39 -8.98
C GLU A 102 -15.26 -24.80 -8.41
N HIS A 103 -14.18 -25.04 -7.63
CA HIS A 103 -13.78 -26.37 -7.17
C HIS A 103 -13.64 -26.49 -5.65
N ASP A 104 -13.33 -25.40 -4.94
CA ASP A 104 -12.96 -25.41 -3.52
C ASP A 104 -13.45 -24.17 -2.77
N ARG A 105 -13.30 -24.18 -1.44
CA ARG A 105 -13.60 -23.07 -0.53
C ARG A 105 -12.49 -22.97 0.51
N LEU A 106 -12.26 -21.78 1.02
CA LEU A 106 -11.35 -21.60 2.14
C LEU A 106 -12.07 -21.89 3.47
N SER A 107 -11.34 -22.42 4.41
CA SER A 107 -11.73 -22.37 5.82
C SER A 107 -11.74 -20.90 6.31
N ALA A 108 -12.42 -20.63 7.42
CA ALA A 108 -12.44 -19.27 7.99
C ALA A 108 -11.05 -18.82 8.45
N ASP A 109 -10.15 -19.72 8.85
CA ASP A 109 -8.77 -19.39 9.20
C ASP A 109 -7.92 -19.00 7.98
N GLU A 110 -8.00 -19.79 6.90
CA GLU A 110 -7.32 -19.45 5.64
C GLU A 110 -7.84 -18.13 5.05
N MET A 111 -9.16 -17.89 5.15
CA MET A 111 -9.77 -16.64 4.72
C MET A 111 -9.24 -15.45 5.52
N LEU A 112 -9.07 -15.58 6.85
CA LEU A 112 -8.47 -14.53 7.68
C LEU A 112 -7.02 -14.27 7.26
N THR A 113 -6.24 -15.31 6.98
CA THR A 113 -4.87 -15.20 6.48
C THR A 113 -4.82 -14.39 5.18
N VAL A 114 -5.61 -14.79 4.18
CA VAL A 114 -5.73 -14.07 2.90
C VAL A 114 -6.22 -12.63 3.12
N GLY A 115 -7.16 -12.44 4.05
CA GLY A 115 -7.71 -11.12 4.37
C GLY A 115 -6.67 -10.17 4.97
N ILE A 116 -5.82 -10.65 5.88
CA ILE A 116 -4.75 -9.86 6.51
C ILE A 116 -3.72 -9.45 5.45
N ASP A 117 -3.32 -10.38 4.58
CA ASP A 117 -2.36 -10.13 3.50
C ASP A 117 -2.88 -9.07 2.52
N LEU A 118 -4.12 -9.22 2.05
CA LEU A 118 -4.74 -8.28 1.11
C LEU A 118 -5.07 -6.93 1.75
N ALA A 119 -5.48 -6.91 3.01
CA ALA A 119 -5.72 -5.65 3.72
C ALA A 119 -4.42 -4.87 3.94
N SER A 120 -3.27 -5.53 4.15
CA SER A 120 -1.96 -4.89 4.22
C SER A 120 -1.53 -4.31 2.87
N ALA A 121 -1.78 -5.03 1.76
CA ALA A 121 -1.58 -4.54 0.40
C ALA A 121 -2.43 -3.29 0.12
N LEU A 122 -3.71 -3.37 0.48
CA LEU A 122 -4.68 -2.31 0.27
C LEU A 122 -4.32 -1.05 1.06
N PHE A 123 -3.91 -1.19 2.33
CA PHE A 123 -3.44 -0.07 3.13
C PHE A 123 -2.21 0.60 2.52
N THR A 124 -1.27 -0.17 1.96
CA THR A 124 -0.09 0.37 1.27
C THR A 124 -0.48 1.19 0.04
N ALA A 125 -1.48 0.73 -0.73
CA ALA A 125 -2.03 1.47 -1.87
C ALA A 125 -2.73 2.75 -1.43
N HIS A 126 -3.59 2.68 -0.41
CA HIS A 126 -4.33 3.81 0.15
C HIS A 126 -3.40 4.92 0.66
N ARG A 127 -2.29 4.57 1.35
CA ARG A 127 -1.27 5.53 1.77
C ARG A 127 -0.63 6.31 0.61
N LYS A 128 -0.68 5.78 -0.59
CA LYS A 128 -0.21 6.44 -1.83
C LYS A 128 -1.34 7.09 -2.62
N GLY A 129 -2.53 7.22 -2.02
CA GLY A 129 -3.72 7.81 -2.64
C GLY A 129 -4.35 6.94 -3.72
N ILE A 130 -4.02 5.64 -3.77
CA ILE A 130 -4.52 4.71 -4.79
C ILE A 130 -5.67 3.90 -4.19
N VAL A 131 -6.89 4.07 -4.73
CA VAL A 131 -8.09 3.30 -4.40
C VAL A 131 -8.30 2.24 -5.47
N HIS A 132 -8.56 0.99 -5.08
CA HIS A 132 -8.64 -0.15 -6.01
C HIS A 132 -9.94 -0.17 -6.82
N ARG A 133 -11.08 0.03 -6.20
CA ARG A 133 -12.44 0.13 -6.77
C ARG A 133 -13.06 -1.13 -7.37
N ASP A 134 -12.31 -2.21 -7.60
CA ASP A 134 -12.84 -3.44 -8.20
C ASP A 134 -12.28 -4.71 -7.52
N ILE A 135 -12.30 -4.75 -6.18
CA ILE A 135 -11.86 -5.94 -5.41
C ILE A 135 -12.91 -7.03 -5.52
N LYS A 136 -12.51 -8.17 -6.09
CA LYS A 136 -13.37 -9.34 -6.31
C LYS A 136 -12.52 -10.60 -6.51
N PRO A 137 -13.07 -11.81 -6.41
CA PRO A 137 -12.30 -13.06 -6.55
C PRO A 137 -11.52 -13.20 -7.86
N SER A 138 -11.99 -12.63 -8.97
CA SER A 138 -11.27 -12.69 -10.26
C SER A 138 -10.03 -11.79 -10.31
N ASN A 139 -9.96 -10.76 -9.45
CA ASN A 139 -8.87 -9.80 -9.39
C ASN A 139 -7.87 -10.10 -8.25
N ILE A 140 -8.02 -11.25 -7.60
CA ILE A 140 -7.05 -11.78 -6.65
C ILE A 140 -6.44 -13.02 -7.27
N LEU A 141 -5.17 -12.92 -7.68
CA LEU A 141 -4.41 -14.00 -8.31
C LEU A 141 -3.71 -14.84 -7.25
N ILE A 142 -3.28 -16.03 -7.64
CA ILE A 142 -2.55 -16.97 -6.78
C ILE A 142 -1.20 -17.23 -7.42
N ASN A 143 -0.12 -16.81 -6.74
CA ASN A 143 1.25 -16.99 -7.25
C ASN A 143 1.76 -18.45 -7.09
N ALA A 144 2.99 -18.70 -7.50
CA ALA A 144 3.62 -20.03 -7.41
C ALA A 144 3.79 -20.52 -5.96
N GLN A 145 3.86 -19.62 -4.99
CA GLN A 145 3.96 -19.92 -3.55
C GLN A 145 2.58 -20.03 -2.87
N ARG A 146 1.48 -20.00 -3.66
CA ARG A 146 0.08 -20.01 -3.20
C ARG A 146 -0.32 -18.76 -2.39
N MET A 147 0.43 -17.65 -2.55
CA MET A 147 0.11 -16.38 -1.90
C MET A 147 -0.89 -15.60 -2.73
N PRO A 148 -1.81 -14.84 -2.09
CA PRO A 148 -2.74 -13.96 -2.79
C PRO A 148 -2.03 -12.74 -3.35
N LEU A 149 -2.33 -12.36 -4.59
CA LEU A 149 -1.85 -11.13 -5.22
C LEU A 149 -3.04 -10.28 -5.65
N LEU A 150 -3.14 -9.06 -5.14
CA LEU A 150 -4.13 -8.08 -5.57
C LEU A 150 -3.73 -7.53 -6.94
N ALA A 151 -4.62 -7.69 -7.92
CA ALA A 151 -4.39 -7.34 -9.32
C ALA A 151 -5.50 -6.43 -9.86
N ASP A 152 -5.25 -5.77 -10.99
CA ASP A 152 -6.24 -4.95 -11.69
C ASP A 152 -6.78 -3.79 -10.82
N PHE A 153 -5.88 -3.00 -10.24
CA PHE A 153 -6.26 -1.72 -9.64
C PHE A 153 -7.05 -0.89 -10.67
N GLY A 154 -8.27 -0.49 -10.34
CA GLY A 154 -9.26 0.12 -11.24
C GLY A 154 -8.89 1.50 -11.81
N ILE A 155 -7.60 1.76 -12.01
CA ILE A 155 -7.06 2.97 -12.62
C ILE A 155 -7.50 3.05 -14.09
N ALA A 156 -7.70 1.90 -14.76
CA ALA A 156 -8.23 1.82 -16.13
C ALA A 156 -9.66 2.41 -16.27
N GLY A 157 -10.48 2.36 -15.21
CA GLY A 157 -11.81 2.96 -15.22
C GLY A 157 -11.82 4.48 -15.39
N SER A 158 -10.75 5.17 -14.97
CA SER A 158 -10.59 6.62 -15.17
C SER A 158 -10.16 6.99 -16.61
N ILE A 159 -9.61 6.03 -17.36
CA ILE A 159 -9.06 6.25 -18.70
C ILE A 159 -10.09 5.93 -19.79
N TYR A 160 -10.90 4.88 -19.60
CA TYR A 160 -11.79 4.35 -20.64
C TYR A 160 -13.28 4.52 -20.34
N GLY A 161 -13.67 5.00 -19.16
CA GLY A 161 -15.07 5.09 -18.78
C GLY A 161 -15.41 6.34 -18.00
N GLY A 162 -16.58 6.91 -18.27
CA GLY A 162 -17.18 7.99 -17.49
C GLY A 162 -17.48 7.57 -16.06
N PRO A 163 -17.97 8.49 -15.20
CA PRO A 163 -18.26 8.22 -13.81
C PRO A 163 -19.22 7.02 -13.65
N GLY A 164 -18.78 5.98 -12.93
CA GLY A 164 -19.55 4.78 -12.64
C GLY A 164 -19.11 3.49 -13.38
N VAL A 165 -18.06 3.53 -14.20
CA VAL A 165 -17.50 2.35 -14.86
C VAL A 165 -16.35 1.78 -14.02
N GLY A 166 -16.48 0.53 -13.60
CA GLY A 166 -15.41 -0.21 -12.91
C GLY A 166 -15.88 -1.14 -11.78
N PHE A 167 -17.07 -0.94 -11.22
CA PHE A 167 -17.53 -1.75 -10.10
C PHE A 167 -18.36 -2.97 -10.55
N THR A 168 -18.07 -4.11 -9.97
CA THR A 168 -18.87 -5.32 -10.16
C THR A 168 -19.94 -5.40 -9.06
N ILE A 169 -21.22 -5.32 -9.43
CA ILE A 169 -22.39 -5.17 -8.55
C ILE A 169 -22.35 -6.07 -7.29
N ALA A 170 -21.97 -7.33 -7.45
CA ALA A 170 -21.98 -8.30 -6.35
C ALA A 170 -20.99 -7.98 -5.20
N TRP A 171 -19.98 -7.13 -5.47
CA TRP A 171 -18.89 -6.80 -4.56
C TRP A 171 -18.88 -5.32 -4.16
N ALA A 172 -19.64 -4.50 -4.88
CA ALA A 172 -19.69 -3.06 -4.69
C ALA A 172 -20.60 -2.67 -3.52
N PRO A 173 -20.22 -1.66 -2.72
CA PRO A 173 -21.05 -1.16 -1.64
C PRO A 173 -22.20 -0.26 -2.14
N PRO A 174 -23.24 -0.03 -1.31
CA PRO A 174 -24.43 0.68 -1.69
C PRO A 174 -24.17 2.13 -2.17
N GLU A 175 -23.27 2.87 -1.52
CA GLU A 175 -22.94 4.26 -1.87
C GLU A 175 -22.35 4.39 -3.27
N VAL A 176 -21.63 3.38 -3.74
CA VAL A 176 -21.04 3.34 -5.08
C VAL A 176 -22.11 3.04 -6.13
N LEU A 177 -23.02 2.10 -5.84
CA LEU A 177 -24.07 1.69 -6.78
C LEU A 177 -25.21 2.72 -6.88
N SER A 178 -25.44 3.51 -5.84
CA SER A 178 -26.45 4.59 -5.82
C SER A 178 -26.02 5.87 -6.52
N ARG A 179 -24.84 5.90 -7.17
CA ARG A 179 -24.26 7.05 -7.89
C ARG A 179 -23.84 8.23 -7.01
N SER A 180 -23.73 8.07 -5.71
CA SER A 180 -23.34 9.15 -4.81
C SER A 180 -21.82 9.37 -4.72
N GLY A 181 -21.00 8.50 -5.31
CA GLY A 181 -19.54 8.68 -5.28
C GLY A 181 -18.75 7.71 -6.15
N GLY A 182 -17.50 8.08 -6.45
CA GLY A 182 -16.56 7.29 -7.26
C GLY A 182 -15.84 6.18 -6.49
N GLY A 183 -16.25 5.85 -5.27
CA GLY A 183 -15.58 4.92 -4.36
C GLY A 183 -14.34 5.53 -3.68
N ASN A 184 -14.09 5.12 -2.46
CA ASN A 184 -12.99 5.56 -1.62
C ASN A 184 -12.37 4.36 -0.86
N GLU A 185 -11.49 4.60 0.08
CA GLU A 185 -10.86 3.56 0.91
C GLU A 185 -11.88 2.69 1.65
N SER A 186 -12.96 3.28 2.17
CA SER A 186 -14.03 2.56 2.85
C SER A 186 -14.81 1.65 1.90
N SER A 187 -14.97 2.04 0.63
CA SER A 187 -15.58 1.19 -0.42
C SER A 187 -14.73 -0.03 -0.71
N ASP A 188 -13.40 0.12 -0.74
CA ASP A 188 -12.47 -1.01 -0.93
C ASP A 188 -12.51 -1.99 0.25
N ILE A 189 -12.63 -1.48 1.50
CA ILE A 189 -12.76 -2.33 2.70
C ILE A 189 -14.04 -3.17 2.61
N PHE A 190 -15.15 -2.59 2.18
CA PHE A 190 -16.39 -3.33 1.93
C PHE A 190 -16.20 -4.40 0.86
N SER A 191 -15.61 -4.05 -0.29
CA SER A 191 -15.40 -4.98 -1.41
C SER A 191 -14.45 -6.13 -1.02
N LEU A 192 -13.42 -5.85 -0.21
CA LEU A 192 -12.54 -6.87 0.34
C LEU A 192 -13.33 -7.80 1.27
N ALA A 193 -14.11 -7.28 2.21
CA ALA A 193 -14.90 -8.09 3.13
C ALA A 193 -15.95 -8.95 2.39
N ALA A 194 -16.60 -8.40 1.36
CA ALA A 194 -17.52 -9.13 0.50
C ALA A 194 -16.82 -10.28 -0.25
N THR A 195 -15.62 -10.02 -0.72
CA THR A 195 -14.78 -11.03 -1.36
C THR A 195 -14.38 -12.13 -0.38
N LEU A 196 -13.89 -11.77 0.81
CA LEU A 196 -13.50 -12.73 1.86
C LEU A 196 -14.67 -13.61 2.28
N PHE A 197 -15.86 -13.04 2.45
CA PHE A 197 -17.08 -13.82 2.72
C PHE A 197 -17.31 -14.86 1.61
N ALA A 198 -17.16 -14.47 0.36
CA ALA A 198 -17.37 -15.38 -0.76
C ALA A 198 -16.30 -16.48 -0.87
N LEU A 199 -15.08 -16.25 -0.40
CA LEU A 199 -14.03 -17.29 -0.38
C LEU A 199 -14.42 -18.48 0.52
N VAL A 200 -15.25 -18.24 1.55
CA VAL A 200 -15.79 -19.29 2.43
C VAL A 200 -17.15 -19.78 1.93
N MET A 201 -18.08 -18.87 1.62
CA MET A 201 -19.48 -19.21 1.33
C MET A 201 -19.77 -19.53 -0.15
N GLY A 202 -18.84 -19.20 -1.06
CA GLY A 202 -18.99 -19.40 -2.51
C GLY A 202 -19.90 -18.41 -3.20
N LYS A 203 -20.49 -17.44 -2.50
CA LYS A 203 -21.38 -16.39 -3.00
C LYS A 203 -21.08 -15.07 -2.31
N SER A 204 -21.38 -13.95 -2.96
CA SER A 204 -21.28 -12.64 -2.31
C SER A 204 -22.28 -12.51 -1.16
N PRO A 205 -22.04 -11.61 -0.17
CA PRO A 205 -22.93 -11.46 0.98
C PRO A 205 -24.39 -11.22 0.63
N TYR A 206 -24.65 -10.34 -0.34
CA TYR A 206 -25.99 -10.01 -0.79
C TYR A 206 -26.66 -11.16 -1.58
N GLU A 207 -25.91 -11.86 -2.41
CA GLU A 207 -26.41 -13.06 -3.10
C GLU A 207 -26.73 -14.20 -2.14
N TYR A 208 -25.98 -14.28 -1.05
CA TYR A 208 -26.25 -15.26 0.02
C TYR A 208 -27.49 -14.87 0.85
N ALA A 209 -27.52 -13.62 1.34
CA ALA A 209 -28.55 -13.16 2.27
C ALA A 209 -29.95 -13.00 1.62
N TYR A 210 -30.00 -12.68 0.33
CA TYR A 210 -31.22 -12.38 -0.40
C TYR A 210 -31.45 -13.31 -1.60
N ALA A 211 -31.03 -14.56 -1.45
CA ALA A 211 -31.17 -15.58 -2.51
C ALA A 211 -32.62 -15.73 -2.98
N ASP A 212 -33.57 -15.69 -2.05
CA ASP A 212 -35.01 -15.83 -2.36
C ASP A 212 -35.54 -14.64 -3.19
N LEU A 213 -35.06 -13.40 -2.90
CA LEU A 213 -35.45 -12.21 -3.65
C LEU A 213 -34.86 -12.19 -5.06
N LEU A 214 -33.71 -12.81 -5.25
CA LEU A 214 -33.07 -12.94 -6.57
C LEU A 214 -33.79 -13.99 -7.41
N GLY A 215 -34.30 -15.07 -6.79
CA GLY A 215 -35.02 -16.14 -7.45
C GLY A 215 -34.26 -16.68 -8.66
N ASP A 216 -35.00 -17.05 -9.73
CA ASP A 216 -34.44 -17.59 -10.97
C ASP A 216 -33.98 -16.53 -11.97
N ALA A 217 -33.88 -15.25 -11.58
CA ALA A 217 -33.41 -14.17 -12.46
C ALA A 217 -32.00 -14.44 -12.97
N ARG A 218 -31.74 -14.19 -14.25
CA ARG A 218 -30.45 -14.44 -14.91
C ARG A 218 -29.97 -13.22 -15.68
N GLY A 219 -28.67 -13.18 -15.98
CA GLY A 219 -28.08 -12.13 -16.82
C GLY A 219 -28.35 -10.72 -16.30
N ALA A 220 -28.79 -9.83 -17.18
CA ALA A 220 -29.03 -8.42 -16.87
C ALA A 220 -30.14 -8.21 -15.83
N ASP A 221 -31.18 -9.03 -15.83
CA ASP A 221 -32.29 -8.92 -14.85
C ASP A 221 -31.81 -9.27 -13.44
N ARG A 222 -30.97 -10.30 -13.30
CA ARG A 222 -30.34 -10.64 -12.02
C ARG A 222 -29.44 -9.49 -11.52
N ALA A 223 -28.61 -8.93 -12.41
CA ALA A 223 -27.73 -7.82 -12.07
C ALA A 223 -28.53 -6.60 -11.59
N LYS A 224 -29.62 -6.24 -12.28
CA LYS A 224 -30.49 -5.14 -11.90
C LYS A 224 -31.17 -5.37 -10.55
N ARG A 225 -31.72 -6.58 -10.31
CA ARG A 225 -32.31 -6.93 -9.02
C ARG A 225 -31.30 -6.86 -7.89
N LEU A 226 -30.10 -7.43 -8.10
CA LEU A 226 -29.05 -7.40 -7.09
C LEU A 226 -28.64 -5.97 -6.77
N GLN A 227 -28.49 -5.09 -7.76
CA GLN A 227 -28.21 -3.68 -7.56
C GLN A 227 -29.27 -2.99 -6.72
N GLN A 228 -30.55 -3.23 -7.01
CA GLN A 228 -31.66 -2.70 -6.19
C GLN A 228 -31.59 -3.18 -4.75
N ILE A 229 -31.37 -4.50 -4.54
CA ILE A 229 -31.24 -5.06 -3.20
C ILE A 229 -30.08 -4.44 -2.44
N VAL A 230 -28.91 -4.28 -3.06
CA VAL A 230 -27.74 -3.67 -2.42
C VAL A 230 -28.02 -2.20 -2.02
N CYS A 231 -28.68 -1.44 -2.89
CA CYS A 231 -29.01 -0.04 -2.62
C CYS A 231 -30.10 0.16 -1.57
N ASP A 232 -31.08 -0.77 -1.49
CA ASP A 232 -32.29 -0.57 -0.69
C ASP A 232 -32.26 -1.29 0.66
N LYS A 233 -31.39 -2.27 0.85
CA LYS A 233 -31.44 -3.16 2.00
C LYS A 233 -30.08 -3.33 2.69
N PRO A 234 -30.01 -3.14 4.02
CA PRO A 234 -28.83 -3.53 4.78
C PRO A 234 -28.67 -5.05 4.84
N LEU A 235 -27.46 -5.54 4.99
CA LEU A 235 -27.21 -6.96 5.19
C LEU A 235 -27.74 -7.41 6.56
N PRO A 236 -28.51 -8.52 6.63
CA PRO A 236 -28.93 -9.10 7.89
C PRO A 236 -27.75 -9.72 8.64
N ALA A 237 -27.96 -10.09 9.90
CA ALA A 237 -26.98 -10.88 10.63
C ALA A 237 -26.80 -12.26 9.98
N PHE A 238 -25.56 -12.63 9.67
CA PHE A 238 -25.26 -13.96 9.14
C PHE A 238 -25.16 -14.97 10.29
N HIS A 239 -25.75 -16.15 10.08
CA HIS A 239 -25.56 -17.33 10.92
C HIS A 239 -25.07 -18.44 10.01
N CYS A 240 -23.76 -18.42 9.72
CA CYS A 240 -23.12 -19.39 8.84
C CYS A 240 -22.27 -20.32 9.71
N PRO A 241 -22.53 -21.62 9.72
CA PRO A 241 -21.74 -22.59 10.49
C PRO A 241 -20.25 -22.58 10.14
N GLU A 242 -19.93 -22.25 8.88
CA GLU A 242 -18.58 -22.19 8.34
C GLU A 242 -17.79 -20.98 8.86
N ILE A 243 -18.48 -19.96 9.37
CA ILE A 243 -17.86 -18.72 9.85
C ILE A 243 -18.12 -18.56 11.35
N PRO A 244 -17.12 -18.77 12.22
CA PRO A 244 -17.26 -18.58 13.66
C PRO A 244 -17.80 -17.18 14.01
N ALA A 245 -18.63 -17.10 15.04
CA ALA A 245 -19.31 -15.83 15.40
C ALA A 245 -18.36 -14.63 15.61
N PRO A 246 -17.16 -14.76 16.21
CA PRO A 246 -16.19 -13.66 16.28
C PRO A 246 -15.74 -13.18 14.91
N VAL A 247 -15.44 -14.08 13.98
CA VAL A 247 -15.06 -13.77 12.59
C VAL A 247 -16.22 -13.09 11.86
N GLY A 248 -17.44 -13.61 12.03
CA GLY A 248 -18.65 -13.00 11.46
C GLY A 248 -18.89 -11.57 11.93
N ARG A 249 -18.52 -11.21 13.18
CA ARG A 249 -18.61 -9.82 13.68
C ARG A 249 -17.66 -8.88 12.93
N VAL A 250 -16.41 -9.32 12.71
CA VAL A 250 -15.40 -8.53 11.97
C VAL A 250 -15.84 -8.28 10.53
N LEU A 251 -16.32 -9.31 9.83
CA LEU A 251 -16.83 -9.14 8.46
C LEU A 251 -18.06 -8.24 8.42
N ARG A 252 -18.98 -8.39 9.37
CA ARG A 252 -20.21 -7.57 9.43
C ARG A 252 -19.91 -6.09 9.59
N GLN A 253 -18.94 -5.71 10.43
CA GLN A 253 -18.51 -4.33 10.58
C GLN A 253 -17.97 -3.78 9.26
N ALA A 254 -17.07 -4.52 8.58
CA ALA A 254 -16.55 -4.12 7.28
C ALA A 254 -17.64 -4.01 6.18
N LEU A 255 -18.73 -4.78 6.32
CA LEU A 255 -19.89 -4.80 5.42
C LEU A 255 -21.04 -3.88 5.88
N SER A 256 -20.81 -2.98 6.83
CA SER A 256 -21.81 -2.01 7.26
C SER A 256 -22.34 -1.20 6.09
N TYR A 257 -23.64 -0.94 6.10
CA TYR A 257 -24.34 -0.19 5.04
C TYR A 257 -23.80 1.23 4.95
N ALA A 258 -23.68 1.92 6.10
CA ALA A 258 -23.11 3.23 6.21
C ALA A 258 -21.56 3.14 6.21
N PRO A 259 -20.85 3.88 5.34
CA PRO A 259 -19.39 3.85 5.26
C PRO A 259 -18.67 4.23 6.55
N GLU A 260 -19.27 5.11 7.36
CA GLU A 260 -18.76 5.59 8.65
C GLU A 260 -18.75 4.53 9.75
N ASP A 261 -19.59 3.49 9.64
CA ASP A 261 -19.66 2.38 10.58
C ASP A 261 -18.61 1.29 10.27
N ARG A 262 -17.92 1.39 9.14
CA ARG A 262 -16.85 0.46 8.74
C ARG A 262 -15.55 0.77 9.46
N TYR A 263 -14.54 -0.05 9.22
CA TYR A 263 -13.18 0.25 9.69
C TYR A 263 -12.64 1.53 9.06
N TYR A 264 -11.98 2.34 9.85
CA TYR A 264 -11.38 3.61 9.41
C TYR A 264 -10.30 3.41 8.34
N SER A 265 -9.57 2.30 8.39
CA SER A 265 -8.53 1.97 7.41
C SER A 265 -8.42 0.47 7.17
N ALA A 266 -7.83 0.08 6.04
CA ALA A 266 -7.55 -1.32 5.74
C ALA A 266 -6.60 -1.95 6.77
N LEU A 267 -5.70 -1.19 7.39
CA LEU A 267 -4.83 -1.68 8.47
C LEU A 267 -5.63 -1.99 9.75
N GLU A 268 -6.60 -1.16 10.10
CA GLU A 268 -7.47 -1.43 11.24
C GLU A 268 -8.30 -2.71 11.01
N PHE A 269 -8.81 -2.91 9.79
CA PHE A 269 -9.49 -4.13 9.39
C PHE A 269 -8.55 -5.35 9.49
N ALA A 270 -7.31 -5.25 9.00
CA ALA A 270 -6.29 -6.30 9.15
C ALA A 270 -6.05 -6.65 10.64
N ARG A 271 -5.90 -5.64 11.49
CA ARG A 271 -5.72 -5.83 12.94
C ARG A 271 -6.93 -6.47 13.62
N ALA A 272 -8.14 -6.14 13.19
CA ALA A 272 -9.36 -6.80 13.67
C ALA A 272 -9.37 -8.29 13.30
N MET A 273 -8.98 -8.62 12.07
CA MET A 273 -8.81 -10.01 11.62
C MET A 273 -7.71 -10.74 12.41
N GLN A 274 -6.57 -10.11 12.66
CA GLN A 274 -5.48 -10.69 13.47
C GLN A 274 -5.94 -11.00 14.90
N ARG A 275 -6.67 -10.08 15.55
CA ARG A 275 -7.19 -10.30 16.90
C ARG A 275 -8.10 -11.53 16.95
N VAL A 276 -9.04 -11.61 16.02
CA VAL A 276 -9.99 -12.70 15.95
C VAL A 276 -9.30 -14.03 15.56
N GLN A 277 -8.30 -14.00 14.65
CA GLN A 277 -7.53 -15.18 14.29
C GLN A 277 -6.79 -15.75 15.52
N ARG A 278 -6.21 -14.85 16.34
CA ARG A 278 -5.58 -15.27 17.59
C ARG A 278 -6.56 -15.80 18.61
N GLU A 279 -7.72 -15.14 18.75
CA GLU A 279 -8.78 -15.56 19.70
C GLU A 279 -9.33 -16.94 19.36
N VAL A 280 -9.63 -17.21 18.10
CA VAL A 280 -10.33 -18.41 17.65
C VAL A 280 -9.39 -19.57 17.34
N TYR A 281 -8.21 -19.28 16.76
CA TYR A 281 -7.28 -20.31 16.26
C TYR A 281 -5.92 -20.35 16.97
N GLY A 282 -5.66 -19.43 17.91
CA GLY A 282 -4.44 -19.42 18.71
C GLY A 282 -3.20 -18.86 18.00
N HIS A 283 -3.32 -18.43 16.75
CA HIS A 283 -2.25 -17.79 15.98
C HIS A 283 -2.77 -16.57 15.22
N ALA A 284 -1.88 -15.74 14.70
CA ALA A 284 -2.24 -14.66 13.77
C ALA A 284 -1.15 -14.44 12.75
N MET A 285 -1.55 -14.22 11.51
CA MET A 285 -0.64 -13.77 10.44
C MET A 285 -0.11 -12.37 10.75
N ARG A 286 1.11 -12.09 10.26
CA ARG A 286 1.71 -10.75 10.36
C ARG A 286 1.21 -9.86 9.24
N THR A 287 1.06 -8.56 9.52
CA THR A 287 0.86 -7.57 8.48
C THR A 287 2.19 -7.21 7.83
N THR A 288 2.21 -7.07 6.52
CA THR A 288 3.38 -6.60 5.78
C THR A 288 3.13 -5.16 5.34
N VAL A 289 3.48 -4.20 6.20
CA VAL A 289 3.31 -2.77 5.91
C VAL A 289 4.62 -2.06 6.21
N GLU A 290 5.16 -1.36 5.22
CA GLU A 290 6.40 -0.61 5.34
C GLU A 290 6.25 0.53 6.38
N GLY A 291 7.16 0.57 7.36
CA GLY A 291 7.19 1.59 8.42
C GLY A 291 6.09 1.44 9.49
N VAL A 292 5.31 0.36 9.48
CA VAL A 292 4.36 0.04 10.55
C VAL A 292 4.85 -1.22 11.26
N PRO A 293 5.21 -1.15 12.56
CA PRO A 293 5.61 -2.34 13.30
C PRO A 293 4.43 -3.33 13.39
N ASP A 294 4.75 -4.61 13.25
CA ASP A 294 3.82 -5.67 13.62
C ASP A 294 3.33 -5.47 15.06
N PHE A 295 2.16 -5.99 15.39
CA PHE A 295 1.70 -6.04 16.77
C PHE A 295 2.85 -6.50 17.67
N PRO A 296 3.14 -5.79 18.77
CA PRO A 296 4.18 -6.23 19.69
C PRO A 296 3.92 -7.70 20.04
N PRO A 297 4.94 -8.56 19.98
CA PRO A 297 4.79 -9.94 20.39
C PRO A 297 4.28 -9.94 21.83
N ASP A 298 3.25 -10.73 22.10
CA ASP A 298 2.60 -10.78 23.42
C ASP A 298 3.66 -10.96 24.51
N MET A 299 3.93 -9.90 25.27
CA MET A 299 4.96 -9.88 26.34
C MET A 299 4.69 -10.94 27.41
N ARG A 300 3.49 -11.52 27.45
CA ARG A 300 3.16 -12.64 28.34
C ARG A 300 3.85 -13.94 27.93
N GLN A 301 4.02 -14.22 26.64
CA GLN A 301 4.75 -15.42 26.19
C GLN A 301 6.25 -15.34 26.42
N ARG A 302 6.84 -14.14 26.50
CA ARG A 302 8.26 -13.97 26.81
C ARG A 302 8.59 -14.25 28.29
N ARG A 303 7.62 -14.16 29.21
CA ARG A 303 7.82 -14.50 30.63
C ARG A 303 7.74 -15.99 30.91
N GLU A 304 7.00 -16.76 30.13
CA GLU A 304 6.93 -18.23 30.31
C GLU A 304 8.08 -18.96 29.60
N SER A 305 8.72 -18.36 28.59
CA SER A 305 9.90 -18.92 27.89
C SER A 305 11.22 -18.53 28.52
N ALA A 306 11.24 -17.71 29.56
CA ALA A 306 12.42 -17.50 30.38
C ALA A 306 12.62 -18.70 31.32
N VAL A 307 13.00 -19.83 30.71
CA VAL A 307 13.61 -20.95 31.46
C VAL A 307 14.78 -20.39 32.24
N LYS A 308 14.71 -20.47 33.56
CA LYS A 308 15.84 -20.18 34.44
C LYS A 308 17.07 -20.91 33.89
N PRO A 309 18.22 -20.27 33.75
CA PRO A 309 19.43 -20.96 33.35
C PRO A 309 19.73 -21.99 34.43
N ALA A 310 19.42 -23.25 34.17
CA ALA A 310 19.96 -24.34 34.98
C ALA A 310 21.47 -24.36 34.77
N ASP A 311 22.19 -24.51 35.85
CA ASP A 311 23.64 -24.58 35.94
C ASP A 311 24.29 -25.37 34.80
N LEU A 312 24.88 -24.65 33.85
CA LEU A 312 25.81 -25.23 32.89
C LEU A 312 27.23 -25.10 33.44
N PRO A 313 28.05 -26.16 33.45
CA PRO A 313 29.39 -26.11 33.96
C PRO A 313 30.24 -25.08 33.21
N ARG A 314 30.85 -24.15 33.97
CA ARG A 314 31.77 -23.12 33.45
C ARG A 314 33.02 -23.79 32.88
N THR A 315 33.06 -24.05 31.59
CA THR A 315 34.32 -24.34 30.89
C THR A 315 35.12 -23.04 30.77
N ARG A 316 36.26 -23.00 31.43
CA ARG A 316 37.26 -21.93 31.32
C ARG A 316 37.74 -21.88 29.85
N ARG A 317 37.23 -20.92 29.07
CA ARG A 317 37.70 -20.64 27.73
C ARG A 317 38.91 -19.71 27.82
N SER A 318 40.11 -20.25 27.49
CA SER A 318 41.35 -19.48 27.41
C SER A 318 41.29 -18.43 26.31
N TRP A 319 41.37 -17.16 26.65
CA TRP A 319 41.25 -16.00 25.76
C TRP A 319 42.55 -15.64 25.01
N GLY A 320 43.52 -16.55 24.95
CA GLY A 320 44.85 -16.25 24.40
C GLY A 320 45.07 -16.48 22.87
N ARG A 321 44.14 -17.14 22.14
CA ARG A 321 44.39 -17.50 20.75
C ARG A 321 43.76 -16.60 19.64
N PRO A 322 42.66 -15.88 19.78
CA PRO A 322 42.14 -15.05 18.69
C PRO A 322 42.90 -13.72 18.50
N LEU A 323 43.54 -13.18 19.55
CA LEU A 323 44.23 -11.89 19.45
C LEU A 323 45.56 -11.99 18.64
N ALA A 324 46.24 -13.12 18.71
CA ALA A 324 47.49 -13.33 17.98
C ALA A 324 47.27 -13.51 16.46
N VAL A 325 46.14 -14.12 16.08
CA VAL A 325 45.80 -14.32 14.67
C VAL A 325 45.35 -13.01 14.01
N THR A 326 44.57 -12.18 14.72
CA THR A 326 44.14 -10.87 14.21
C THR A 326 45.32 -9.91 14.05
N LEU A 327 46.25 -9.87 14.98
CA LEU A 327 47.47 -9.05 14.85
C LEU A 327 48.38 -9.51 13.70
N ALA A 328 48.48 -10.80 13.47
CA ALA A 328 49.27 -11.34 12.33
C ALA A 328 48.64 -10.98 10.97
N VAL A 329 47.32 -11.00 10.85
CA VAL A 329 46.61 -10.61 9.61
C VAL A 329 46.76 -9.10 9.35
N ILE A 330 46.69 -8.28 10.36
CA ILE A 330 46.86 -6.81 10.23
C ILE A 330 48.31 -6.50 9.81
N ALA A 331 49.31 -7.15 10.39
CA ALA A 331 50.72 -6.98 10.02
C ALA A 331 51.01 -7.43 8.56
N ALA A 332 50.40 -8.52 8.12
CA ALA A 332 50.49 -8.99 6.73
C ALA A 332 49.87 -8.01 5.71
N LEU A 333 48.70 -7.44 6.03
CA LEU A 333 48.03 -6.43 5.20
C LEU A 333 48.82 -5.11 5.13
N ALA A 334 49.44 -4.68 6.23
CA ALA A 334 50.33 -3.51 6.25
C ALA A 334 51.58 -3.71 5.41
N ALA A 335 52.17 -4.89 5.42
CA ALA A 335 53.35 -5.22 4.57
C ALA A 335 52.98 -5.22 3.08
N VAL A 336 51.82 -5.76 2.69
CA VAL A 336 51.32 -5.74 1.31
C VAL A 336 51.06 -4.29 0.84
N MET A 337 50.49 -3.45 1.68
CA MET A 337 50.27 -2.00 1.39
C MET A 337 51.59 -1.26 1.23
N ALA A 338 52.60 -1.53 2.07
CA ALA A 338 53.93 -0.91 1.95
C ALA A 338 54.61 -1.30 0.63
N VAL A 339 54.52 -2.54 0.20
CA VAL A 339 55.05 -3.00 -1.09
C VAL A 339 54.31 -2.35 -2.26
N PHE A 340 52.99 -2.18 -2.15
CA PHE A 340 52.18 -1.51 -3.17
C PHE A 340 52.57 -0.05 -3.33
N VAL A 341 52.75 0.69 -2.21
CA VAL A 341 53.14 2.09 -2.24
C VAL A 341 54.56 2.30 -2.80
N VAL A 342 55.48 1.40 -2.52
CA VAL A 342 56.88 1.53 -2.98
C VAL A 342 57.10 1.02 -4.41
N ALA A 343 56.35 0.00 -4.82
CA ALA A 343 56.60 -0.65 -6.12
C ALA A 343 55.59 -0.23 -7.23
N VAL A 344 54.38 0.16 -6.88
CA VAL A 344 53.31 0.41 -7.86
C VAL A 344 52.95 1.89 -7.98
N ALA A 345 52.94 2.66 -6.90
CA ALA A 345 52.57 4.07 -6.92
C ALA A 345 53.45 4.97 -7.81
N PRO A 346 54.79 4.78 -7.92
CA PRO A 346 55.61 5.60 -8.79
C PRO A 346 55.35 5.40 -10.30
N HIS A 347 54.62 4.34 -10.70
CA HIS A 347 54.34 4.07 -12.11
C HIS A 347 52.98 4.58 -12.59
N MET A 348 52.17 5.17 -11.71
CA MET A 348 50.85 5.68 -12.06
C MET A 348 50.79 7.18 -12.38
N ASP A 349 51.88 7.93 -12.18
CA ASP A 349 51.92 9.39 -12.42
C ASP A 349 52.34 9.79 -13.85
N ALA A 350 52.43 8.83 -14.79
CA ALA A 350 52.90 9.11 -16.16
C ALA A 350 51.81 9.08 -17.24
N ALA A 351 50.52 9.23 -16.89
CA ALA A 351 49.44 9.25 -17.88
C ALA A 351 48.31 10.24 -17.51
N SER A 352 48.62 11.52 -17.43
CA SER A 352 47.59 12.57 -17.49
C SER A 352 48.15 13.90 -17.90
N ASP A 353 48.37 14.04 -19.21
CA ASP A 353 48.40 15.32 -19.87
C ASP A 353 47.65 15.22 -21.19
N THR A 354 46.82 16.21 -21.44
CA THR A 354 46.05 16.56 -22.63
C THR A 354 44.55 16.29 -22.56
N ASN A 355 43.74 17.28 -22.14
CA ASN A 355 42.82 18.03 -22.99
C ASN A 355 42.03 19.07 -22.21
N ARG A 356 42.55 20.27 -22.27
CA ARG A 356 41.87 21.49 -21.88
C ARG A 356 41.06 21.97 -23.07
N VAL A 357 39.72 21.89 -23.02
CA VAL A 357 38.85 22.62 -23.95
C VAL A 357 38.32 23.87 -23.25
N GLN A 358 38.73 25.02 -23.75
CA GLN A 358 38.17 26.33 -23.42
C GLN A 358 36.78 26.45 -24.01
N VAL A 359 35.79 26.85 -23.20
CA VAL A 359 34.53 27.39 -23.69
C VAL A 359 34.50 28.88 -23.37
N HIS A 360 34.52 29.67 -24.43
CA HIS A 360 34.29 31.09 -24.38
C HIS A 360 32.82 31.41 -24.07
N GLY A 361 32.65 32.33 -23.14
CA GLY A 361 31.38 32.96 -22.88
C GLY A 361 31.11 34.12 -23.83
N SER A 362 29.88 34.38 -24.12
CA SER A 362 29.38 35.70 -24.49
C SER A 362 27.94 35.85 -24.00
N GLY A 363 27.73 36.87 -23.20
CA GLY A 363 26.45 37.23 -22.63
C GLY A 363 25.65 38.18 -23.52
N SER A 364 24.42 38.35 -23.13
CA SER A 364 23.60 39.59 -23.12
C SER A 364 22.23 39.16 -22.61
N GLY A 365 21.69 39.64 -21.61
CA GLY A 365 21.19 40.88 -21.17
C GLY A 365 19.77 41.12 -21.75
N GLY A 366 18.73 41.00 -20.92
CA GLY A 366 17.38 41.36 -21.32
C GLY A 366 16.40 41.22 -20.17
N SER A 367 16.32 42.25 -19.33
CA SER A 367 15.25 42.40 -18.31
C SER A 367 13.95 42.86 -18.98
N VAL A 368 12.82 42.23 -18.61
CA VAL A 368 11.50 42.87 -18.70
C VAL A 368 10.68 42.50 -17.47
N SER A 369 10.30 43.50 -16.72
CA SER A 369 9.37 43.46 -15.58
C SER A 369 7.89 43.55 -16.04
N PRO A 370 6.90 43.49 -15.15
CA PRO A 370 5.72 42.66 -15.26
C PRO A 370 4.47 43.41 -15.80
N ARG A 371 3.51 42.68 -16.31
CA ARG A 371 2.14 43.16 -16.46
C ARG A 371 1.17 42.21 -15.81
N ASN A 372 0.38 42.78 -14.88
CA ASN A 372 -0.89 42.28 -14.41
C ASN A 372 -1.85 42.06 -15.58
N ASP A 373 -2.49 40.92 -15.58
CA ASP A 373 -3.92 40.85 -15.94
C ASP A 373 -4.56 39.62 -15.26
N SER A 374 -5.65 39.93 -14.57
CA SER A 374 -6.55 39.07 -13.87
C SER A 374 -7.40 38.24 -14.85
N ASP A 375 -7.37 36.90 -14.71
CA ASP A 375 -8.37 36.02 -15.32
C ASP A 375 -8.72 34.88 -14.35
N PRO A 376 -10.03 34.68 -14.01
CA PRO A 376 -10.46 33.77 -12.95
C PRO A 376 -10.81 32.39 -13.48
N ASP A 377 -9.89 31.66 -14.08
CA ASP A 377 -10.04 30.25 -14.42
C ASP A 377 -8.68 29.54 -14.57
N ALA A 378 -7.84 29.69 -13.55
CA ALA A 378 -6.59 28.94 -13.49
C ALA A 378 -6.84 27.60 -12.79
N ALA A 379 -6.62 26.53 -13.55
CA ALA A 379 -6.59 25.14 -13.17
C ALA A 379 -6.10 24.90 -11.73
N VAL A 380 -6.85 24.07 -11.01
CA VAL A 380 -6.47 23.51 -9.71
C VAL A 380 -5.18 22.72 -9.88
N SER A 381 -4.04 23.36 -9.61
CA SER A 381 -2.78 22.67 -9.41
C SER A 381 -2.92 21.80 -8.16
N SER A 382 -2.68 20.51 -8.30
CA SER A 382 -2.51 19.55 -7.20
C SER A 382 -1.26 19.91 -6.40
N GLY A 383 -1.35 20.95 -5.56
CA GLY A 383 -0.29 21.32 -4.63
C GLY A 383 -0.26 20.34 -3.47
N SER A 384 0.88 19.75 -3.19
CA SER A 384 1.14 19.01 -1.95
C SER A 384 0.82 19.90 -0.76
N VAL A 385 0.21 19.34 0.28
CA VAL A 385 -0.06 20.06 1.53
C VAL A 385 1.28 20.31 2.23
N PRO A 386 1.67 21.57 2.50
CA PRO A 386 2.96 21.82 3.14
C PRO A 386 2.97 21.35 4.58
N SER A 387 4.13 20.96 5.10
CA SER A 387 4.31 20.68 6.51
C SER A 387 4.24 21.99 7.33
N VAL A 388 3.81 21.90 8.60
CA VAL A 388 3.89 23.02 9.53
C VAL A 388 5.35 23.45 9.74
N THR A 389 5.57 24.71 10.03
CA THR A 389 6.91 25.29 10.26
C THR A 389 7.01 25.88 11.66
N GLY A 390 8.24 26.06 12.16
CA GLY A 390 8.47 26.68 13.46
C GLY A 390 7.91 25.86 14.64
N LEU A 391 7.74 24.54 14.50
CA LEU A 391 7.30 23.68 15.60
C LEU A 391 8.37 23.70 16.69
N ALA A 392 8.00 24.16 17.89
CA ALA A 392 8.87 24.23 19.06
C ALA A 392 8.08 24.01 20.35
N GLY A 393 8.71 23.38 21.34
CA GLY A 393 8.12 23.12 22.65
C GLY A 393 8.84 23.89 23.77
N THR A 394 8.09 24.40 24.72
CA THR A 394 8.59 25.11 25.90
C THR A 394 7.98 24.51 27.17
N TYR A 395 8.81 24.14 28.14
CA TYR A 395 8.35 23.67 29.45
C TYR A 395 7.71 24.80 30.26
N SER A 396 6.63 24.48 30.95
CA SER A 396 6.06 25.38 31.97
C SER A 396 7.01 25.60 33.12
N ALA A 397 6.82 26.68 33.89
CA ALA A 397 7.63 27.00 35.04
C ALA A 397 7.59 25.87 36.11
N SER A 398 6.52 25.08 36.18
CA SER A 398 6.38 23.91 37.04
C SER A 398 7.14 22.67 36.54
N GLY A 399 7.53 22.65 35.28
CA GLY A 399 8.17 21.51 34.62
C GLY A 399 7.26 20.32 34.35
N ASN A 400 5.94 20.43 34.58
CA ASN A 400 5.00 19.31 34.44
C ASN A 400 4.31 19.27 33.09
N THR A 401 4.31 20.36 32.33
CA THR A 401 3.70 20.43 31.02
C THR A 401 4.64 21.08 30.01
N VAL A 402 4.49 20.73 28.73
CA VAL A 402 5.17 21.35 27.60
C VAL A 402 4.13 21.94 26.67
N THR A 403 4.25 23.22 26.35
CA THR A 403 3.43 23.87 25.33
C THR A 403 4.20 23.83 24.01
N PHE A 404 3.67 23.15 23.02
CA PHE A 404 4.16 23.15 21.64
C PHE A 404 3.37 24.17 20.82
N THR A 405 4.10 24.91 19.97
CA THR A 405 3.51 25.89 19.06
C THR A 405 4.10 25.70 17.66
N TRP A 406 3.31 26.01 16.62
CA TRP A 406 3.74 25.93 15.23
C TRP A 406 3.09 27.00 14.38
N THR A 407 3.56 27.14 13.14
CA THR A 407 3.01 28.05 12.16
C THR A 407 2.56 27.28 10.92
N ASN A 408 1.37 27.59 10.43
CA ASN A 408 0.92 27.12 9.13
C ASN A 408 1.50 28.02 8.03
N PRO A 409 2.37 27.52 7.12
CA PRO A 409 3.02 28.35 6.11
C PRO A 409 2.05 28.84 5.02
N SER A 410 0.84 28.29 4.93
CA SER A 410 -0.15 28.66 3.92
C SER A 410 -1.57 28.42 4.46
N PRO A 411 -2.06 29.28 5.38
CA PRO A 411 -3.34 29.10 6.04
C PRO A 411 -4.52 29.12 5.08
N ARG A 412 -5.49 28.22 5.29
CA ARG A 412 -6.76 28.16 4.56
C ARG A 412 -7.91 27.96 5.53
N ASP A 413 -9.08 28.41 5.16
CA ASP A 413 -10.28 28.23 5.96
C ASP A 413 -10.63 26.74 6.13
N GLY A 414 -10.81 26.29 7.38
CA GLY A 414 -11.09 24.90 7.75
C GLY A 414 -9.85 23.99 7.81
N ASP A 415 -8.62 24.57 7.94
CA ASP A 415 -7.43 23.80 8.28
C ASP A 415 -7.48 23.27 9.72
N ALA A 416 -6.97 22.06 9.90
CA ALA A 416 -6.81 21.43 11.20
C ALA A 416 -5.43 20.75 11.29
N TYR A 417 -5.04 20.32 12.48
CA TYR A 417 -3.73 19.72 12.74
C TYR A 417 -3.91 18.40 13.47
N ALA A 418 -3.35 17.32 12.92
CA ALA A 418 -3.19 16.07 13.65
C ALA A 418 -1.85 16.07 14.36
N TRP A 419 -1.87 15.82 15.68
CA TRP A 419 -0.66 15.71 16.46
C TRP A 419 -0.67 14.45 17.32
N SER A 420 0.51 13.92 17.64
CA SER A 420 0.69 12.82 18.59
C SER A 420 2.05 12.90 19.25
N PRO A 421 2.19 12.39 20.50
CA PRO A 421 3.49 12.24 21.14
C PRO A 421 4.38 11.29 20.32
N VAL A 422 5.68 11.60 20.28
CA VAL A 422 6.73 10.74 19.75
C VAL A 422 7.56 10.30 20.95
N GLY A 423 7.27 9.13 21.53
CA GLY A 423 8.02 8.59 22.66
C GLY A 423 8.87 7.41 22.27
N ASP A 424 9.92 7.10 23.06
CA ASP A 424 10.61 5.81 22.98
C ASP A 424 9.59 4.68 23.19
N ALA A 425 9.65 3.66 22.34
CA ALA A 425 8.62 2.65 22.09
C ALA A 425 8.22 1.74 23.30
N GLU A 426 8.49 2.13 24.55
CA GLU A 426 8.22 1.28 25.70
C GLU A 426 7.02 1.68 26.58
N ASN A 427 6.46 2.89 26.47
CA ASN A 427 5.40 3.35 27.40
C ASN A 427 4.18 4.06 26.80
N SER A 428 3.99 4.14 25.50
CA SER A 428 2.78 4.79 24.95
C SER A 428 1.63 3.81 24.73
N THR A 429 0.76 3.67 25.70
CA THR A 429 -0.48 2.87 25.62
C THR A 429 -1.64 3.59 24.91
N ASP A 430 -1.50 4.86 24.48
CA ASP A 430 -2.57 5.62 23.82
C ASP A 430 -2.00 6.68 22.85
N SER A 431 -1.49 6.26 21.69
CA SER A 431 -1.19 7.20 20.61
C SER A 431 -2.33 7.25 19.57
N GLN A 432 -3.54 7.61 19.99
CA GLN A 432 -4.53 8.17 19.09
C GLN A 432 -4.10 9.61 18.77
N GLY A 433 -3.80 9.89 17.48
CA GLY A 433 -3.51 11.24 17.05
C GLY A 433 -4.71 12.14 17.36
N THR A 434 -4.49 13.20 18.14
CA THR A 434 -5.51 14.18 18.48
C THR A 434 -5.59 15.22 17.37
N ILE A 435 -6.81 15.57 16.94
CA ILE A 435 -7.03 16.63 15.96
C ILE A 435 -7.36 17.93 16.71
N THR A 436 -6.73 19.04 16.32
CA THR A 436 -7.00 20.38 16.85
C THR A 436 -7.04 21.40 15.70
N GLU A 437 -7.81 22.46 15.89
CA GLU A 437 -7.80 23.63 14.99
C GLU A 437 -6.82 24.72 15.50
N SER A 438 -6.28 24.55 16.71
CA SER A 438 -5.29 25.44 17.29
C SER A 438 -3.89 25.16 16.75
N THR A 439 -3.08 26.20 16.61
CA THR A 439 -1.64 26.13 16.30
C THR A 439 -0.77 25.92 17.54
N SER A 440 -1.37 25.49 18.63
CA SER A 440 -0.68 25.14 19.88
C SER A 440 -1.36 24.00 20.60
N VAL A 441 -0.59 23.25 21.38
CA VAL A 441 -1.07 22.15 22.22
C VAL A 441 -0.23 22.08 23.51
N GLU A 442 -0.89 21.77 24.62
CA GLU A 442 -0.24 21.50 25.90
C GLU A 442 -0.20 20.00 26.15
N VAL A 443 0.99 19.45 26.44
CA VAL A 443 1.25 18.04 26.63
C VAL A 443 1.74 17.82 28.07
N ASP A 444 1.18 16.83 28.76
CA ASP A 444 1.69 16.41 30.08
C ASP A 444 3.09 15.80 29.93
N ALA A 445 4.04 16.35 30.66
CA ALA A 445 5.45 15.97 30.65
C ALA A 445 5.93 15.59 32.05
N SER A 446 5.00 15.20 32.93
CA SER A 446 5.31 14.85 34.34
C SER A 446 6.25 13.63 34.40
N GLY A 447 7.50 13.86 34.85
CA GLY A 447 8.50 12.80 34.94
C GLY A 447 9.38 12.57 33.72
N GLU A 448 9.09 13.23 32.59
CA GLU A 448 9.86 13.09 31.33
C GLU A 448 11.05 14.07 31.32
N VAL A 449 12.21 13.59 30.87
CA VAL A 449 13.41 14.42 30.64
C VAL A 449 13.30 15.12 29.28
N GLN A 450 12.62 14.49 28.34
CA GLN A 450 12.42 14.98 26.98
C GLN A 450 11.02 14.60 26.52
N THR A 451 10.27 15.57 25.97
CA THR A 451 8.95 15.34 25.41
C THR A 451 8.98 15.74 23.93
N CYS A 452 8.59 14.82 23.04
CA CYS A 452 8.57 15.04 21.61
C CYS A 452 7.14 14.89 21.06
N ILE A 453 6.77 15.71 20.06
CA ILE A 453 5.53 15.54 19.32
C ILE A 453 5.79 15.60 17.81
N GLN A 454 4.89 14.99 17.05
CA GLN A 454 4.76 15.18 15.61
C GLN A 454 3.45 15.87 15.28
N VAL A 455 3.49 16.74 14.26
CA VAL A 455 2.34 17.53 13.82
C VAL A 455 2.22 17.48 12.30
N SER A 456 1.02 17.19 11.80
CA SER A 456 0.68 17.22 10.38
C SER A 456 -0.47 18.20 10.12
N LEU A 457 -0.37 19.01 9.07
CA LEU A 457 -1.45 19.89 8.60
C LEU A 457 -2.50 19.09 7.84
N ILE A 458 -3.77 19.29 8.17
CA ILE A 458 -4.93 18.68 7.50
C ILE A 458 -5.76 19.78 6.85
N ARG A 459 -6.03 19.66 5.57
CA ARG A 459 -6.92 20.54 4.81
C ARG A 459 -8.39 20.12 4.96
N LYS A 460 -9.31 21.04 4.73
CA LYS A 460 -10.77 20.78 4.73
C LYS A 460 -11.18 19.61 3.80
N ASN A 461 -10.46 19.40 2.71
CA ASN A 461 -10.65 18.28 1.79
C ASN A 461 -9.99 16.95 2.28
N ARG A 462 -9.54 16.91 3.56
CA ARG A 462 -8.86 15.78 4.21
C ARG A 462 -7.48 15.40 3.64
N GLN A 463 -6.90 16.24 2.80
CA GLN A 463 -5.49 16.08 2.43
C GLN A 463 -4.60 16.47 3.62
N MET A 464 -3.57 15.69 3.88
CA MET A 464 -2.63 15.90 4.98
C MET A 464 -1.22 16.15 4.42
N SER A 465 -0.39 16.85 5.18
CA SER A 465 1.01 17.06 4.80
C SER A 465 1.75 15.72 4.63
N ASP A 466 2.52 15.59 3.56
CA ASP A 466 3.24 14.36 3.21
C ASP A 466 4.27 13.95 4.27
N THR A 467 4.81 14.94 4.99
CA THR A 467 5.80 14.73 6.04
C THR A 467 5.35 15.46 7.31
N PRO A 468 5.20 14.77 8.47
CA PRO A 468 4.93 15.43 9.73
C PRO A 468 6.16 16.26 10.17
N ALA A 469 5.93 17.41 10.76
CA ALA A 469 6.98 18.13 11.49
C ALA A 469 7.17 17.47 12.86
N ILE A 470 8.41 17.32 13.32
CA ILE A 470 8.73 16.72 14.62
C ILE A 470 9.58 17.72 15.41
N ALA A 471 9.24 17.93 16.68
CA ALA A 471 10.06 18.68 17.61
C ALA A 471 10.06 18.09 19.00
N CYS A 472 11.17 18.26 19.69
CA CYS A 472 11.36 17.80 21.08
C CYS A 472 11.69 19.00 21.97
N ALA A 473 11.08 19.03 23.16
CA ALA A 473 11.46 19.93 24.25
C ALA A 473 12.28 19.13 25.29
N ILE A 474 13.37 19.70 25.76
CA ILE A 474 14.21 19.11 26.79
C ILE A 474 13.95 19.90 28.08
N ARG A 475 13.77 19.18 29.18
CA ARG A 475 13.57 19.79 30.52
C ARG A 475 14.82 20.59 30.89
N PRO A 476 14.68 21.87 31.27
CA PRO A 476 15.82 22.74 31.61
C PRO A 476 16.52 22.29 32.89
#